data_a9e506ceee35e17830b9d24b9a736650
#
_entry.id   a9e506ceee35e17830b9d24b9a736650
#
_cell.length_a   1.000
_cell.length_b   1.000
_cell.length_c   1.000
_cell.angle_alpha   90.00
_cell.angle_beta   90.00
_cell.angle_gamma   90.00
#
_symmetry.space_group_name_H-M   'P 1'
#
loop_
_entity.id
_entity.type
_entity.pdbx_description
1 polymer ?
#
loop_
_entity_poly.entity_id
_entity_poly.type
_entity_poly.pdbx_seq_one_letter_code
_entity_poly.pdbx_strand_id
1 'polypeptide(L)'
;MQEPIKTPYDLQEVLSHFAIEGSIAAISPYGSGHIHDTYCARNSDTSCPDYLLQRINHHVFRNIPQLMENIEQVTSHLRNKLATMPGRNPEHEVLTLIPNIGQNSYYYQDPTGNYWRLYLLLQGTRSYDLVETAQQAYEGGKAFGSFQALLADMDSSLLHESIPDFHNVEYRLRQFENVLAKDPVGRVKEVQAEIDFAKKRAHGMATIVRLGREGKLPLRITHNDTKFNNVLLDSQDKAQCVIDLDTVMPGYVAYDYGDAIRTTAATAPEDEQDLSKIDIDLDLFRSFTQGFLEETYESLTKQEIASLSLGVTLLPFIMGLRFLTDYIDGDNYYKIHSPAHNLERARAQFRLVEVLEEKSELLQDTIWEIATACHQTNIQQSK
;
A
#
# COMPACT_ATOMS: atom_id res chain seq x y z
N MET A 1 28.43 -3.44 -23.67
CA MET A 1 28.86 -3.07 -22.31
C MET A 1 27.96 -1.91 -21.90
N GLN A 2 27.11 -2.09 -20.91
CA GLN A 2 26.32 -0.99 -20.36
C GLN A 2 27.27 -0.04 -19.61
N GLU A 3 27.10 1.26 -19.77
CA GLU A 3 27.87 2.25 -19.01
C GLU A 3 27.68 2.00 -17.51
N PRO A 4 28.74 2.17 -16.70
CA PRO A 4 28.62 2.00 -15.25
C PRO A 4 27.63 3.02 -14.68
N ILE A 5 26.73 2.53 -13.83
CA ILE A 5 25.73 3.37 -13.14
C ILE A 5 26.48 4.40 -12.30
N LYS A 6 26.24 5.69 -12.55
CA LYS A 6 26.72 6.76 -11.69
C LYS A 6 25.87 6.81 -10.40
N THR A 7 26.18 5.96 -9.45
CA THR A 7 25.61 6.01 -8.09
C THR A 7 26.73 6.44 -7.13
N PRO A 8 26.41 7.18 -6.06
CA PRO A 8 27.39 7.55 -5.05
C PRO A 8 27.76 6.37 -4.13
N TYR A 9 27.17 5.17 -4.34
CA TYR A 9 27.31 4.00 -3.49
C TYR A 9 28.15 2.92 -4.15
N ASP A 10 29.00 2.22 -3.37
CA ASP A 10 29.64 0.98 -3.77
C ASP A 10 28.68 -0.18 -3.56
N LEU A 11 27.84 -0.46 -4.58
CA LEU A 11 26.81 -1.49 -4.49
C LEU A 11 27.40 -2.91 -4.41
N GLN A 12 28.63 -3.14 -4.89
CA GLN A 12 29.31 -4.44 -4.77
C GLN A 12 29.74 -4.67 -3.32
N GLU A 13 30.29 -3.65 -2.69
CA GLU A 13 30.62 -3.71 -1.25
C GLU A 13 29.38 -3.98 -0.42
N VAL A 14 28.28 -3.23 -0.65
CA VAL A 14 27.00 -3.45 0.06
C VAL A 14 26.51 -4.89 -0.11
N LEU A 15 26.51 -5.43 -1.33
CA LEU A 15 26.06 -6.79 -1.61
C LEU A 15 26.92 -7.85 -0.91
N SER A 16 28.22 -7.57 -0.69
CA SER A 16 29.13 -8.51 0.00
C SER A 16 28.74 -8.80 1.46
N HIS A 17 27.88 -7.97 2.04
CA HIS A 17 27.34 -8.16 3.40
C HIS A 17 26.13 -9.08 3.48
N PHE A 18 25.59 -9.56 2.36
CA PHE A 18 24.43 -10.44 2.33
C PHE A 18 24.79 -11.87 1.88
N ALA A 19 24.01 -12.85 2.36
CA ALA A 19 24.20 -14.27 2.05
C ALA A 19 23.72 -14.59 0.62
N ILE A 20 24.46 -14.13 -0.37
CA ILE A 20 24.18 -14.30 -1.80
C ILE A 20 24.72 -15.64 -2.28
N GLU A 21 23.92 -16.36 -3.07
CA GLU A 21 24.36 -17.51 -3.84
C GLU A 21 24.91 -17.06 -5.20
N GLY A 22 26.02 -17.63 -5.62
CA GLY A 22 26.66 -17.30 -6.89
C GLY A 22 27.51 -16.04 -6.87
N SER A 23 27.60 -15.36 -8.01
CA SER A 23 28.41 -14.14 -8.20
C SER A 23 27.63 -13.10 -9.01
N ILE A 24 27.52 -11.88 -8.53
CA ILE A 24 26.79 -10.82 -9.20
C ILE A 24 27.60 -10.28 -10.39
N ALA A 25 27.06 -10.42 -11.60
CA ALA A 25 27.65 -9.95 -12.85
C ALA A 25 27.27 -8.52 -13.21
N ALA A 26 26.05 -8.10 -12.86
CA ALA A 26 25.55 -6.78 -13.21
C ALA A 26 24.57 -6.25 -12.15
N ILE A 27 24.60 -4.92 -11.93
CA ILE A 27 23.66 -4.23 -11.08
C ILE A 27 23.06 -3.09 -11.91
N SER A 28 21.73 -2.92 -11.87
CA SER A 28 21.02 -1.87 -12.59
C SER A 28 19.88 -1.30 -11.76
N PRO A 29 19.53 0.00 -11.91
CA PRO A 29 18.31 0.54 -11.29
C PRO A 29 17.10 -0.29 -11.70
N TYR A 30 16.14 -0.43 -10.77
CA TYR A 30 14.97 -1.28 -10.97
C TYR A 30 13.71 -0.62 -10.41
N GLY A 31 12.61 -0.69 -11.21
CA GLY A 31 11.31 -0.17 -10.83
C GLY A 31 11.18 1.35 -10.94
N SER A 32 9.96 1.83 -10.70
CA SER A 32 9.57 3.26 -10.74
C SER A 32 9.30 3.85 -9.34
N GLY A 33 9.59 3.11 -8.28
CA GLY A 33 9.35 3.54 -6.89
C GLY A 33 10.11 4.83 -6.53
N HIS A 34 9.45 5.71 -5.75
CA HIS A 34 10.00 7.04 -5.43
C HIS A 34 10.55 7.16 -4.01
N ILE A 35 10.30 6.18 -3.15
CA ILE A 35 10.69 6.22 -1.73
C ILE A 35 12.09 5.66 -1.54
N HIS A 36 12.37 4.47 -2.05
CA HIS A 36 13.66 3.77 -1.94
C HIS A 36 14.45 3.86 -3.22
N ASP A 37 15.77 3.75 -3.13
CA ASP A 37 16.59 3.46 -4.30
C ASP A 37 16.66 1.94 -4.46
N THR A 38 16.20 1.45 -5.59
CA THR A 38 16.07 0.01 -5.85
C THR A 38 16.93 -0.40 -7.04
N TYR A 39 17.64 -1.53 -6.89
CA TYR A 39 18.55 -2.09 -7.88
C TYR A 39 18.30 -3.59 -8.07
N CYS A 40 18.32 -4.02 -9.32
CA CYS A 40 18.38 -5.44 -9.67
C CYS A 40 19.84 -5.87 -9.74
N ALA A 41 20.21 -6.86 -8.94
CA ALA A 41 21.53 -7.51 -8.94
C ALA A 41 21.41 -8.88 -9.64
N ARG A 42 21.95 -8.96 -10.86
CA ARG A 42 21.87 -10.17 -11.70
C ARG A 42 23.07 -11.09 -11.47
N ASN A 43 22.76 -12.36 -11.29
CA ASN A 43 23.79 -13.38 -11.15
C ASN A 43 24.49 -13.67 -12.49
N SER A 44 25.76 -14.07 -12.44
CA SER A 44 26.54 -14.53 -13.61
C SER A 44 26.12 -15.93 -14.07
N ASP A 45 25.64 -16.73 -13.14
CA ASP A 45 25.13 -18.08 -13.38
C ASP A 45 23.60 -18.04 -13.33
N THR A 46 22.94 -18.42 -14.42
CA THR A 46 21.49 -18.45 -14.55
C THR A 46 20.83 -19.55 -13.69
N SER A 47 21.60 -20.47 -13.11
CA SER A 47 21.11 -21.43 -12.12
C SER A 47 21.01 -20.85 -10.70
N CYS A 48 21.68 -19.72 -10.46
CA CYS A 48 21.59 -18.98 -9.21
C CYS A 48 20.53 -17.85 -9.30
N PRO A 49 19.89 -17.49 -8.19
CA PRO A 49 18.85 -16.47 -8.18
C PRO A 49 19.40 -15.05 -8.42
N ASP A 50 18.58 -14.18 -9.00
CA ASP A 50 18.80 -12.75 -9.01
C ASP A 50 18.24 -12.11 -7.73
N TYR A 51 18.67 -10.89 -7.41
CA TYR A 51 18.31 -10.22 -6.18
C TYR A 51 17.83 -8.80 -6.43
N LEU A 52 17.03 -8.30 -5.48
CA LEU A 52 16.55 -6.92 -5.42
C LEU A 52 17.19 -6.23 -4.22
N LEU A 53 18.16 -5.35 -4.47
CA LEU A 53 18.82 -4.54 -3.45
C LEU A 53 18.08 -3.21 -3.29
N GLN A 54 17.75 -2.86 -2.05
CA GLN A 54 17.09 -1.58 -1.75
C GLN A 54 17.86 -0.80 -0.70
N ARG A 55 18.10 0.50 -0.98
CA ARG A 55 18.48 1.48 0.03
C ARG A 55 17.22 2.05 0.66
N ILE A 56 17.03 1.78 1.94
CA ILE A 56 15.85 2.18 2.69
C ILE A 56 15.92 3.69 2.97
N ASN A 57 14.82 4.39 2.69
CA ASN A 57 14.72 5.81 3.02
C ASN A 57 14.45 6.02 4.53
N HIS A 58 15.52 6.13 5.30
CA HIS A 58 15.46 6.32 6.75
C HIS A 58 14.99 7.71 7.20
N HIS A 59 14.75 8.65 6.27
CA HIS A 59 14.08 9.91 6.57
C HIS A 59 12.55 9.74 6.65
N VAL A 60 11.99 8.79 5.89
CA VAL A 60 10.58 8.41 5.95
C VAL A 60 10.37 7.39 7.07
N PHE A 61 11.14 6.31 7.07
CA PHE A 61 11.08 5.23 8.06
C PHE A 61 12.17 5.44 9.10
N ARG A 62 11.82 6.04 10.23
CA ARG A 62 12.80 6.51 11.21
C ARG A 62 13.43 5.41 12.07
N ASN A 63 12.76 4.26 12.18
CA ASN A 63 13.23 3.12 12.98
C ASN A 63 13.37 1.88 12.10
N ILE A 64 14.51 1.77 11.42
CA ILE A 64 14.79 0.65 10.50
C ILE A 64 14.79 -0.72 11.18
N PRO A 65 15.35 -0.90 12.39
CA PRO A 65 15.23 -2.18 13.09
C PRO A 65 13.79 -2.66 13.26
N GLN A 66 12.90 -1.79 13.75
CA GLN A 66 11.48 -2.13 13.93
C GLN A 66 10.74 -2.38 12.61
N LEU A 67 11.06 -1.60 11.56
CA LEU A 67 10.54 -1.83 10.22
C LEU A 67 10.89 -3.23 9.71
N MET A 68 12.17 -3.60 9.84
CA MET A 68 12.65 -4.90 9.35
C MET A 68 12.13 -6.06 10.20
N GLU A 69 11.92 -5.85 11.49
CA GLU A 69 11.27 -6.82 12.38
C GLU A 69 9.82 -7.08 11.96
N ASN A 70 9.04 -6.04 11.63
CA ASN A 70 7.69 -6.21 11.09
C ASN A 70 7.70 -7.07 9.81
N ILE A 71 8.58 -6.75 8.86
CA ILE A 71 8.65 -7.47 7.58
C ILE A 71 9.05 -8.93 7.81
N GLU A 72 10.03 -9.20 8.67
CA GLU A 72 10.46 -10.55 9.03
C GLU A 72 9.31 -11.36 9.66
N GLN A 73 8.61 -10.78 10.63
CA GLN A 73 7.50 -11.44 11.31
C GLN A 73 6.36 -11.75 10.35
N VAL A 74 5.97 -10.79 9.52
CA VAL A 74 4.88 -10.95 8.54
C VAL A 74 5.25 -11.98 7.48
N THR A 75 6.44 -11.90 6.88
CA THR A 75 6.86 -12.84 5.85
C THR A 75 7.03 -14.25 6.41
N SER A 76 7.55 -14.40 7.64
CA SER A 76 7.67 -15.70 8.32
C SER A 76 6.31 -16.31 8.62
N HIS A 77 5.33 -15.52 9.13
CA HIS A 77 3.98 -15.98 9.38
C HIS A 77 3.31 -16.47 8.08
N LEU A 78 3.35 -15.66 7.02
CA LEU A 78 2.79 -15.99 5.71
C LEU A 78 3.39 -17.28 5.14
N ARG A 79 4.73 -17.42 5.16
CA ARG A 79 5.43 -18.62 4.69
C ARG A 79 5.01 -19.87 5.43
N ASN A 80 5.01 -19.81 6.76
CA ASN A 80 4.63 -20.94 7.61
C ASN A 80 3.20 -21.40 7.31
N LYS A 81 2.27 -20.45 7.15
CA LYS A 81 0.88 -20.75 6.88
C LYS A 81 0.69 -21.35 5.48
N LEU A 82 1.27 -20.72 4.46
CA LEU A 82 1.19 -21.20 3.08
C LEU A 82 1.83 -22.58 2.89
N ALA A 83 2.91 -22.89 3.60
CA ALA A 83 3.56 -24.19 3.54
C ALA A 83 2.65 -25.35 3.98
N THR A 84 1.60 -25.07 4.76
CA THR A 84 0.60 -26.07 5.20
C THR A 84 -0.60 -26.18 4.26
N MET A 85 -0.72 -25.28 3.27
CA MET A 85 -1.88 -25.19 2.37
C MET A 85 -1.59 -25.91 1.04
N PRO A 86 -2.40 -26.92 0.65
CA PRO A 86 -2.20 -27.62 -0.62
C PRO A 86 -2.27 -26.68 -1.84
N GLY A 87 -1.31 -26.83 -2.74
CA GLY A 87 -1.28 -26.08 -4.01
C GLY A 87 -0.72 -24.65 -3.90
N ARG A 88 -0.34 -24.18 -2.70
CA ARG A 88 0.31 -22.88 -2.49
C ARG A 88 1.84 -23.04 -2.56
N ASN A 89 2.50 -21.96 -2.98
CA ASN A 89 3.97 -21.93 -3.12
C ASN A 89 4.56 -20.69 -2.40
N PRO A 90 5.01 -20.84 -1.15
CA PRO A 90 5.58 -19.74 -0.38
C PRO A 90 6.77 -19.04 -1.05
N GLU A 91 7.52 -19.74 -1.90
CA GLU A 91 8.68 -19.18 -2.61
C GLU A 91 8.29 -18.14 -3.66
N HIS A 92 7.08 -18.23 -4.22
CA HIS A 92 6.55 -17.30 -5.21
C HIS A 92 5.51 -16.32 -4.63
N GLU A 93 4.88 -16.67 -3.49
CA GLU A 93 3.76 -15.92 -2.94
C GLU A 93 4.16 -14.97 -1.80
N VAL A 94 5.40 -15.09 -1.28
CA VAL A 94 5.91 -14.25 -0.20
C VAL A 94 7.32 -13.77 -0.51
N LEU A 95 7.59 -12.48 -0.27
CA LEU A 95 8.94 -11.92 -0.37
C LEU A 95 9.94 -12.70 0.50
N THR A 96 11.11 -12.97 -0.06
CA THR A 96 12.22 -13.62 0.66
C THR A 96 13.29 -12.60 0.98
N LEU A 97 13.46 -12.31 2.27
CA LEU A 97 14.57 -11.51 2.78
C LEU A 97 15.87 -12.35 2.76
N ILE A 98 16.97 -11.73 2.34
CA ILE A 98 18.31 -12.36 2.39
C ILE A 98 19.02 -11.86 3.64
N PRO A 99 19.53 -12.77 4.50
CA PRO A 99 20.16 -12.37 5.76
C PRO A 99 21.50 -11.66 5.54
N ASN A 100 21.81 -10.75 6.47
CA ASN A 100 23.13 -10.14 6.58
C ASN A 100 24.13 -11.16 7.13
N ILE A 101 25.31 -11.26 6.50
CA ILE A 101 26.40 -12.14 6.97
C ILE A 101 27.05 -11.51 8.22
N GLY A 102 27.11 -12.27 9.30
CA GLY A 102 27.76 -11.85 10.55
C GLY A 102 26.91 -11.02 11.49
N GLN A 103 25.67 -10.70 11.12
CA GLN A 103 24.66 -10.12 12.00
C GLN A 103 23.38 -10.95 11.90
N ASN A 104 22.69 -11.15 13.00
CA ASN A 104 21.38 -11.80 12.98
C ASN A 104 20.29 -10.78 12.60
N SER A 105 20.35 -10.28 11.36
CA SER A 105 19.45 -9.25 10.85
C SER A 105 19.28 -9.38 9.33
N TYR A 106 18.26 -8.73 8.78
CA TYR A 106 17.98 -8.66 7.34
C TYR A 106 18.26 -7.28 6.74
N TYR A 107 19.10 -6.49 7.40
CA TYR A 107 19.56 -5.21 6.87
C TYR A 107 21.04 -5.00 7.18
N TYR A 108 21.66 -4.14 6.40
CA TYR A 108 23.03 -3.67 6.58
C TYR A 108 23.04 -2.15 6.69
N GLN A 109 23.77 -1.61 7.67
CA GLN A 109 24.03 -0.17 7.75
C GLN A 109 25.45 0.09 7.25
N ASP A 110 25.59 0.87 6.16
CA ASP A 110 26.88 1.22 5.62
C ASP A 110 27.61 2.28 6.49
N PRO A 111 28.94 2.48 6.30
CA PRO A 111 29.71 3.44 7.07
C PRO A 111 29.23 4.91 6.93
N THR A 112 28.44 5.21 5.91
CA THR A 112 27.88 6.56 5.69
C THR A 112 26.49 6.73 6.32
N GLY A 113 25.97 5.67 6.96
CA GLY A 113 24.70 5.69 7.70
C GLY A 113 23.48 5.31 6.87
N ASN A 114 23.64 4.87 5.62
CA ASN A 114 22.51 4.35 4.85
C ASN A 114 22.18 2.93 5.28
N TYR A 115 20.90 2.57 5.16
CA TYR A 115 20.40 1.23 5.45
C TYR A 115 20.03 0.51 4.16
N TRP A 116 20.43 -0.74 4.06
CA TRP A 116 20.26 -1.60 2.91
C TRP A 116 19.57 -2.89 3.29
N ARG A 117 18.69 -3.39 2.41
CA ARG A 117 18.10 -4.74 2.51
C ARG A 117 18.16 -5.41 1.16
N LEU A 118 18.15 -6.74 1.19
CA LEU A 118 18.20 -7.56 -0.01
C LEU A 118 17.05 -8.56 -0.02
N TYR A 119 16.33 -8.60 -1.13
CA TYR A 119 15.32 -9.61 -1.41
C TYR A 119 15.73 -10.53 -2.54
N LEU A 120 15.17 -11.74 -2.55
CA LEU A 120 15.16 -12.58 -3.73
C LEU A 120 14.28 -11.92 -4.80
N LEU A 121 14.77 -11.84 -6.04
CA LEU A 121 13.98 -11.31 -7.14
C LEU A 121 12.98 -12.37 -7.63
N LEU A 122 11.69 -12.08 -7.55
CA LEU A 122 10.62 -12.93 -8.08
C LEU A 122 10.60 -12.83 -9.60
N GLN A 123 11.09 -13.87 -10.28
CA GLN A 123 11.17 -13.90 -11.74
C GLN A 123 9.82 -14.24 -12.37
N GLY A 124 9.61 -13.80 -13.62
CA GLY A 124 8.40 -14.10 -14.38
C GLY A 124 7.15 -13.32 -13.90
N THR A 125 7.36 -12.33 -13.04
CA THR A 125 6.30 -11.47 -12.52
C THR A 125 6.44 -10.03 -13.01
N ARG A 126 5.35 -9.28 -12.97
CA ARG A 126 5.29 -7.87 -13.30
C ARG A 126 4.27 -7.15 -12.43
N SER A 127 4.49 -5.87 -12.19
CA SER A 127 3.52 -4.95 -11.59
C SER A 127 2.97 -3.99 -12.66
N TYR A 128 1.79 -3.42 -12.38
CA TYR A 128 1.14 -2.46 -13.25
C TYR A 128 0.82 -1.20 -12.46
N ASP A 129 1.11 -0.04 -13.02
CA ASP A 129 0.76 1.25 -12.40
C ASP A 129 -0.74 1.58 -12.56
N LEU A 130 -1.40 1.04 -13.59
CA LEU A 130 -2.83 1.20 -13.86
C LEU A 130 -3.50 -0.16 -14.07
N VAL A 131 -4.74 -0.26 -13.63
CA VAL A 131 -5.60 -1.42 -13.89
C VAL A 131 -6.38 -1.16 -15.17
N GLU A 132 -6.30 -2.10 -16.12
CA GLU A 132 -6.93 -1.94 -17.43
C GLU A 132 -8.11 -2.91 -17.63
N THR A 133 -8.16 -3.99 -16.85
CA THR A 133 -9.15 -5.06 -17.06
C THR A 133 -9.80 -5.50 -15.75
N ALA A 134 -11.05 -5.97 -15.86
CA ALA A 134 -11.78 -6.58 -14.74
C ALA A 134 -11.05 -7.79 -14.13
N GLN A 135 -10.30 -8.56 -14.95
CA GLN A 135 -9.47 -9.67 -14.45
C GLN A 135 -8.33 -9.17 -13.57
N GLN A 136 -7.62 -8.12 -13.97
CA GLN A 136 -6.56 -7.54 -13.15
C GLN A 136 -7.12 -6.99 -11.84
N ALA A 137 -8.27 -6.28 -11.88
CA ALA A 137 -8.94 -5.79 -10.67
C ALA A 137 -9.31 -6.94 -9.73
N TYR A 138 -9.89 -8.02 -10.26
CA TYR A 138 -10.24 -9.22 -9.48
C TYR A 138 -9.01 -9.86 -8.84
N GLU A 139 -7.92 -10.03 -9.57
CA GLU A 139 -6.69 -10.62 -9.04
C GLU A 139 -6.01 -9.71 -8.01
N GLY A 140 -6.07 -8.39 -8.18
CA GLY A 140 -5.64 -7.43 -7.15
C GLY A 140 -6.46 -7.58 -5.87
N GLY A 141 -7.78 -7.71 -6.00
CA GLY A 141 -8.67 -7.99 -4.88
C GLY A 141 -8.32 -9.30 -4.17
N LYS A 142 -8.08 -10.36 -4.94
CA LYS A 142 -7.61 -11.65 -4.38
C LYS A 142 -6.29 -11.53 -3.66
N ALA A 143 -5.32 -10.83 -4.24
CA ALA A 143 -4.00 -10.66 -3.62
C ALA A 143 -4.09 -10.02 -2.24
N PHE A 144 -4.71 -8.84 -2.16
CA PHE A 144 -4.86 -8.13 -0.90
C PHE A 144 -5.83 -8.83 0.05
N GLY A 145 -6.89 -9.46 -0.47
CA GLY A 145 -7.80 -10.28 0.33
C GLY A 145 -7.10 -11.49 0.95
N SER A 146 -6.32 -12.24 0.17
CA SER A 146 -5.53 -13.38 0.66
C SER A 146 -4.49 -12.92 1.70
N PHE A 147 -3.81 -11.80 1.46
CA PHE A 147 -2.88 -11.20 2.42
C PHE A 147 -3.57 -10.93 3.76
N GLN A 148 -4.73 -10.28 3.76
CA GLN A 148 -5.53 -10.01 4.97
C GLN A 148 -6.01 -11.30 5.66
N ALA A 149 -6.53 -12.26 4.90
CA ALA A 149 -7.04 -13.51 5.45
C ALA A 149 -5.93 -14.38 6.05
N LEU A 150 -4.77 -14.42 5.41
CA LEU A 150 -3.60 -15.15 5.92
C LEU A 150 -3.05 -14.54 7.21
N LEU A 151 -3.16 -13.23 7.41
CA LEU A 151 -2.71 -12.54 8.63
C LEU A 151 -3.80 -12.42 9.71
N ALA A 152 -5.03 -12.91 9.47
CA ALA A 152 -6.16 -12.70 10.36
C ALA A 152 -5.99 -13.31 11.75
N ASP A 153 -5.15 -14.34 11.91
CA ASP A 153 -4.83 -15.03 13.18
C ASP A 153 -3.50 -14.56 13.79
N MET A 154 -2.78 -13.64 13.16
CA MET A 154 -1.57 -13.05 13.73
C MET A 154 -1.93 -11.90 14.67
N ASP A 155 -1.32 -11.90 15.86
CA ASP A 155 -1.53 -10.83 16.84
C ASP A 155 -0.92 -9.51 16.33
N SER A 156 -1.79 -8.53 16.07
CA SER A 156 -1.38 -7.21 15.58
C SER A 156 -0.50 -6.43 16.57
N SER A 157 -0.54 -6.76 17.87
CA SER A 157 0.30 -6.13 18.89
C SER A 157 1.79 -6.49 18.79
N LEU A 158 2.13 -7.51 18.01
CA LEU A 158 3.51 -7.90 17.73
C LEU A 158 4.21 -6.92 16.76
N LEU A 159 3.45 -6.13 16.00
CA LEU A 159 4.01 -5.21 15.03
C LEU A 159 4.12 -3.79 15.56
N HIS A 160 5.17 -3.12 15.15
CA HIS A 160 5.42 -1.70 15.43
C HIS A 160 4.69 -0.81 14.41
N GLU A 161 4.26 0.37 14.83
CA GLU A 161 3.80 1.40 13.89
C GLU A 161 5.02 1.99 13.14
N SER A 162 5.25 1.54 11.91
CA SER A 162 6.37 2.02 11.06
C SER A 162 6.22 3.51 10.72
N ILE A 163 5.00 3.98 10.55
CA ILE A 163 4.63 5.40 10.40
C ILE A 163 3.46 5.69 11.35
N PRO A 164 3.69 6.30 12.51
CA PRO A 164 2.64 6.61 13.47
C PRO A 164 1.50 7.44 12.85
N ASP A 165 0.26 7.11 13.21
CA ASP A 165 -0.94 7.81 12.76
C ASP A 165 -1.09 7.88 11.21
N PHE A 166 -0.63 6.88 10.47
CA PHE A 166 -0.52 6.95 9.01
C PHE A 166 -1.87 7.28 8.34
N HIS A 167 -2.93 6.54 8.65
CA HIS A 167 -4.30 6.76 8.17
C HIS A 167 -5.26 7.32 9.23
N ASN A 168 -4.72 7.82 10.36
CA ASN A 168 -5.55 8.45 11.38
C ASN A 168 -6.01 9.83 10.91
N VAL A 169 -7.24 9.90 10.41
CA VAL A 169 -7.82 11.15 9.86
C VAL A 169 -7.91 12.28 10.89
N GLU A 170 -8.13 11.97 12.17
CA GLU A 170 -8.18 13.01 13.20
C GLU A 170 -6.80 13.63 13.43
N TYR A 171 -5.73 12.83 13.35
CA TYR A 171 -4.38 13.34 13.38
C TYR A 171 -4.10 14.21 12.15
N ARG A 172 -4.50 13.78 10.96
CA ARG A 172 -4.33 14.55 9.72
C ARG A 172 -5.10 15.89 9.77
N LEU A 173 -6.31 15.88 10.31
CA LEU A 173 -7.08 17.11 10.52
C LEU A 173 -6.39 18.06 11.50
N ARG A 174 -5.85 17.57 12.61
CA ARG A 174 -5.06 18.41 13.53
C ARG A 174 -3.81 18.99 12.86
N GLN A 175 -3.09 18.21 12.04
CA GLN A 175 -1.97 18.74 11.25
C GLN A 175 -2.42 19.85 10.31
N PHE A 176 -3.50 19.62 9.59
CA PHE A 176 -4.11 20.60 8.68
C PHE A 176 -4.48 21.90 9.40
N GLU A 177 -5.18 21.82 10.53
CA GLU A 177 -5.55 23.00 11.33
C GLU A 177 -4.32 23.78 11.82
N ASN A 178 -3.26 23.07 12.24
CA ASN A 178 -2.01 23.70 12.66
C ASN A 178 -1.32 24.45 11.51
N VAL A 179 -1.35 23.91 10.30
CA VAL A 179 -0.76 24.57 9.12
C VAL A 179 -1.62 25.75 8.67
N LEU A 180 -2.95 25.62 8.71
CA LEU A 180 -3.87 26.75 8.47
C LEU A 180 -3.64 27.93 9.41
N ALA A 181 -3.43 27.66 10.69
CA ALA A 181 -3.20 28.70 11.68
C ALA A 181 -1.87 29.43 11.50
N LYS A 182 -0.86 28.75 10.93
CA LYS A 182 0.46 29.33 10.70
C LYS A 182 0.57 30.06 9.35
N ASP A 183 -0.10 29.53 8.33
CA ASP A 183 -0.05 30.00 6.93
C ASP A 183 1.39 30.39 6.48
N PRO A 184 2.36 29.45 6.55
CA PRO A 184 3.78 29.79 6.48
C PRO A 184 4.21 30.45 5.18
N VAL A 185 3.45 30.23 4.09
CA VAL A 185 3.75 30.80 2.76
C VAL A 185 2.60 31.66 2.21
N GLY A 186 1.55 31.96 3.00
CA GLY A 186 0.48 32.90 2.65
C GLY A 186 -0.55 32.36 1.63
N ARG A 187 -0.70 31.02 1.52
CA ARG A 187 -1.58 30.38 0.51
C ARG A 187 -3.01 30.09 1.01
N VAL A 188 -3.31 30.23 2.31
CA VAL A 188 -4.62 29.88 2.90
C VAL A 188 -5.77 30.61 2.20
N LYS A 189 -5.58 31.89 1.86
CA LYS A 189 -6.63 32.69 1.17
C LYS A 189 -6.97 32.20 -0.23
N GLU A 190 -6.07 31.43 -0.87
CA GLU A 190 -6.21 30.97 -2.26
C GLU A 190 -7.01 29.66 -2.35
N VAL A 191 -7.17 28.93 -1.23
CA VAL A 191 -7.72 27.57 -1.16
C VAL A 191 -8.90 27.47 -0.19
N GLN A 192 -9.69 28.54 -0.06
CA GLN A 192 -10.79 28.58 0.90
C GLN A 192 -11.88 27.54 0.59
N ALA A 193 -12.15 27.27 -0.68
CA ALA A 193 -13.13 26.26 -1.09
C ALA A 193 -12.71 24.85 -0.66
N GLU A 194 -11.43 24.52 -0.81
CA GLU A 194 -10.85 23.23 -0.41
C GLU A 194 -10.82 23.11 1.12
N ILE A 195 -10.55 24.20 1.84
CA ILE A 195 -10.62 24.24 3.31
C ILE A 195 -12.04 23.97 3.79
N ASP A 196 -13.03 24.63 3.21
CA ASP A 196 -14.44 24.46 3.58
C ASP A 196 -14.92 23.04 3.25
N PHE A 197 -14.48 22.49 2.12
CA PHE A 197 -14.73 21.09 1.73
C PHE A 197 -14.25 20.12 2.82
N ALA A 198 -13.00 20.26 3.25
CA ALA A 198 -12.39 19.39 4.25
C ALA A 198 -13.08 19.53 5.63
N LYS A 199 -13.33 20.76 6.10
CA LYS A 199 -13.99 21.03 7.38
C LYS A 199 -15.41 20.49 7.44
N LYS A 200 -16.18 20.63 6.36
CA LYS A 200 -17.55 20.13 6.28
C LYS A 200 -17.64 18.62 6.48
N ARG A 201 -16.63 17.88 6.03
CA ARG A 201 -16.61 16.39 6.04
C ARG A 201 -15.88 15.79 7.23
N ALA A 202 -15.10 16.58 7.96
CA ALA A 202 -14.20 16.12 9.03
C ALA A 202 -14.86 15.16 10.03
N HIS A 203 -16.06 15.48 10.51
CA HIS A 203 -16.79 14.65 11.48
C HIS A 203 -17.19 13.28 10.92
N GLY A 204 -17.72 13.25 9.68
CA GLY A 204 -18.10 12.00 9.01
C GLY A 204 -16.90 11.10 8.72
N MET A 205 -15.81 11.69 8.26
CA MET A 205 -14.57 10.97 7.95
C MET A 205 -13.91 10.31 9.17
N ALA A 206 -14.15 10.80 10.39
CA ALA A 206 -13.65 10.20 11.62
C ALA A 206 -14.43 8.94 12.08
N THR A 207 -15.41 8.46 11.30
CA THR A 207 -16.28 7.35 11.71
C THR A 207 -15.50 6.04 11.96
N ILE A 208 -14.55 5.67 11.11
CA ILE A 208 -13.75 4.43 11.30
C ILE A 208 -12.94 4.51 12.60
N VAL A 209 -12.26 5.62 12.86
CA VAL A 209 -11.48 5.82 14.10
C VAL A 209 -12.38 5.75 15.33
N ARG A 210 -13.58 6.34 15.25
CA ARG A 210 -14.59 6.30 16.35
C ARG A 210 -15.07 4.87 16.60
N LEU A 211 -15.42 4.12 15.55
CA LEU A 211 -15.85 2.72 15.67
C LEU A 211 -14.76 1.84 16.27
N GLY A 212 -13.50 2.10 15.93
CA GLY A 212 -12.36 1.42 16.53
C GLY A 212 -12.24 1.70 18.04
N ARG A 213 -12.33 2.96 18.47
CA ARG A 213 -12.32 3.32 19.91
C ARG A 213 -13.50 2.72 20.69
N GLU A 214 -14.63 2.55 20.04
CA GLU A 214 -15.80 1.90 20.61
C GLU A 214 -15.68 0.36 20.66
N GLY A 215 -14.56 -0.20 20.17
CA GLY A 215 -14.33 -1.65 20.11
C GLY A 215 -15.21 -2.37 19.07
N LYS A 216 -15.82 -1.63 18.13
CA LYS A 216 -16.67 -2.21 17.07
C LYS A 216 -15.89 -2.66 15.85
N LEU A 217 -14.71 -2.09 15.62
CA LEU A 217 -13.77 -2.50 14.59
C LEU A 217 -12.48 -2.96 15.28
N PRO A 218 -12.05 -4.21 15.07
CA PRO A 218 -10.77 -4.69 15.60
C PRO A 218 -9.61 -4.07 14.80
N LEU A 219 -8.46 -3.90 15.45
CA LEU A 219 -7.21 -3.70 14.74
C LEU A 219 -6.78 -5.04 14.11
N ARG A 220 -6.44 -4.99 12.84
CA ARG A 220 -5.84 -6.08 12.07
C ARG A 220 -4.42 -5.70 11.68
N ILE A 221 -3.69 -6.62 11.10
CA ILE A 221 -2.47 -6.29 10.37
C ILE A 221 -2.88 -5.87 8.97
N THR A 222 -2.60 -4.63 8.61
CA THR A 222 -2.95 -4.02 7.34
C THR A 222 -1.71 -3.65 6.55
N HIS A 223 -1.82 -3.65 5.22
CA HIS A 223 -0.72 -3.25 4.34
C HIS A 223 -0.51 -1.74 4.34
N ASN A 224 -1.60 -0.97 4.39
CA ASN A 224 -1.68 0.49 4.42
C ASN A 224 -1.13 1.24 3.19
N ASP A 225 -0.71 0.53 2.15
CA ASP A 225 -0.34 1.11 0.83
C ASP A 225 -0.74 0.12 -0.26
N THR A 226 -2.05 -0.15 -0.37
CA THR A 226 -2.62 -1.18 -1.24
C THR A 226 -2.82 -0.71 -2.68
N LYS A 227 -1.88 0.07 -3.19
CA LYS A 227 -1.83 0.43 -4.60
C LYS A 227 -1.66 -0.83 -5.45
N PHE A 228 -2.27 -0.83 -6.62
CA PHE A 228 -2.24 -1.99 -7.50
C PHE A 228 -0.82 -2.39 -7.91
N ASN A 229 0.11 -1.44 -8.07
CA ASN A 229 1.50 -1.73 -8.37
C ASN A 229 2.27 -2.43 -7.23
N ASN A 230 1.67 -2.59 -6.06
CA ASN A 230 2.17 -3.42 -4.96
C ASN A 230 1.68 -4.87 -5.03
N VAL A 231 1.10 -5.29 -6.16
CA VAL A 231 0.81 -6.68 -6.48
C VAL A 231 1.63 -7.12 -7.69
N LEU A 232 2.37 -8.21 -7.55
CA LEU A 232 3.03 -8.87 -8.66
C LEU A 232 2.08 -9.87 -9.30
N LEU A 233 1.91 -9.78 -10.61
CA LEU A 233 1.13 -10.70 -11.43
C LEU A 233 2.05 -11.53 -12.33
N ASP A 234 1.63 -12.74 -12.67
CA ASP A 234 2.32 -13.59 -13.65
C ASP A 234 2.00 -13.20 -15.10
N SER A 235 2.48 -13.98 -16.05
CA SER A 235 2.24 -13.74 -17.48
C SER A 235 0.78 -13.93 -17.92
N GLN A 236 -0.06 -14.48 -17.07
CA GLN A 236 -1.50 -14.68 -17.28
C GLN A 236 -2.35 -13.71 -16.45
N ASP A 237 -1.73 -12.67 -15.90
CA ASP A 237 -2.32 -11.69 -14.99
C ASP A 237 -2.93 -12.31 -13.72
N LYS A 238 -2.39 -13.43 -13.23
CA LYS A 238 -2.77 -14.00 -11.93
C LYS A 238 -1.89 -13.46 -10.83
N ALA A 239 -2.50 -13.12 -9.70
CA ALA A 239 -1.81 -12.65 -8.52
C ALA A 239 -0.78 -13.67 -8.02
N GLN A 240 0.43 -13.18 -7.76
CA GLN A 240 1.54 -13.97 -7.23
C GLN A 240 1.95 -13.50 -5.85
N CYS A 241 2.34 -12.26 -5.67
CA CYS A 241 2.91 -11.76 -4.42
C CYS A 241 2.49 -10.32 -4.14
N VAL A 242 2.14 -10.03 -2.89
CA VAL A 242 2.02 -8.65 -2.38
C VAL A 242 3.40 -8.19 -1.95
N ILE A 243 3.81 -7.00 -2.40
CA ILE A 243 5.12 -6.41 -2.18
C ILE A 243 5.02 -5.06 -1.47
N ASP A 244 6.17 -4.43 -1.16
CA ASP A 244 6.26 -3.13 -0.48
C ASP A 244 5.65 -3.15 0.94
N LEU A 245 6.19 -4.04 1.78
CA LEU A 245 5.67 -4.31 3.13
C LEU A 245 6.09 -3.26 4.18
N ASP A 246 6.62 -2.12 3.79
CA ASP A 246 7.16 -1.10 4.71
C ASP A 246 6.10 -0.42 5.58
N THR A 247 4.88 -0.40 5.09
CA THR A 247 3.73 0.19 5.79
C THR A 247 2.87 -0.86 6.49
N VAL A 248 3.32 -2.13 6.53
CA VAL A 248 2.58 -3.18 7.22
C VAL A 248 2.66 -2.97 8.72
N MET A 249 1.52 -2.67 9.32
CA MET A 249 1.36 -2.35 10.75
C MET A 249 -0.10 -2.49 11.17
N PRO A 250 -0.43 -2.37 12.47
CA PRO A 250 -1.81 -2.40 12.92
C PRO A 250 -2.68 -1.30 12.28
N GLY A 251 -3.87 -1.69 11.79
CA GLY A 251 -4.82 -0.77 11.15
C GLY A 251 -6.22 -1.37 11.04
N TYR A 252 -7.10 -0.69 10.31
CA TYR A 252 -8.44 -1.19 10.02
C TYR A 252 -8.52 -1.68 8.58
N VAL A 253 -9.13 -2.83 8.35
CA VAL A 253 -9.28 -3.43 7.00
C VAL A 253 -9.86 -2.44 5.98
N ALA A 254 -10.74 -1.55 6.43
CA ALA A 254 -11.32 -0.51 5.59
C ALA A 254 -10.28 0.46 5.00
N TYR A 255 -9.09 0.59 5.61
CA TYR A 255 -8.01 1.41 5.05
C TYR A 255 -7.41 0.74 3.81
N ASP A 256 -7.07 -0.54 3.91
CA ASP A 256 -6.52 -1.30 2.78
C ASP A 256 -7.52 -1.36 1.63
N TYR A 257 -8.78 -1.72 1.94
CA TYR A 257 -9.81 -1.78 0.92
C TYR A 257 -10.04 -0.42 0.24
N GLY A 258 -10.10 0.65 1.02
CA GLY A 258 -10.33 2.01 0.49
C GLY A 258 -9.18 2.52 -0.38
N ASP A 259 -7.93 2.28 0.02
CA ASP A 259 -6.76 2.70 -0.76
C ASP A 259 -6.63 1.89 -2.06
N ALA A 260 -6.92 0.59 -2.01
CA ALA A 260 -6.95 -0.25 -3.19
C ALA A 260 -8.03 0.21 -4.19
N ILE A 261 -9.26 0.50 -3.75
CA ILE A 261 -10.32 1.01 -4.63
C ILE A 261 -9.93 2.36 -5.23
N ARG A 262 -9.36 3.26 -4.45
CA ARG A 262 -8.89 4.59 -4.92
C ARG A 262 -7.92 4.47 -6.08
N THR A 263 -7.06 3.47 -6.10
CA THR A 263 -6.03 3.29 -7.14
C THR A 263 -6.45 2.32 -8.25
N THR A 264 -7.36 1.39 -7.98
CA THR A 264 -7.80 0.38 -8.94
C THR A 264 -8.97 0.85 -9.79
N ALA A 265 -9.93 1.54 -9.18
CA ALA A 265 -11.21 1.86 -9.82
C ALA A 265 -11.41 3.34 -10.18
N ALA A 266 -10.50 4.25 -9.78
CA ALA A 266 -10.56 5.62 -10.23
C ALA A 266 -10.27 5.72 -11.75
N THR A 267 -11.07 6.52 -12.47
CA THR A 267 -10.98 6.64 -13.93
C THR A 267 -9.88 7.60 -14.41
N ALA A 268 -9.25 8.33 -13.49
CA ALA A 268 -8.25 9.34 -13.80
C ALA A 268 -7.07 9.26 -12.82
N PRO A 269 -5.88 9.74 -13.22
CA PRO A 269 -4.71 9.79 -12.35
C PRO A 269 -4.92 10.73 -11.16
N GLU A 270 -4.06 10.58 -10.14
CA GLU A 270 -4.13 11.31 -8.89
C GLU A 270 -4.00 12.85 -9.03
N ASP A 271 -3.39 13.30 -10.13
CA ASP A 271 -3.10 14.68 -10.45
C ASP A 271 -3.88 15.22 -11.69
N GLU A 272 -5.00 14.56 -12.06
CA GLU A 272 -5.85 15.02 -13.17
C GLU A 272 -6.39 16.43 -12.89
N GLN A 273 -6.15 17.35 -13.83
CA GLN A 273 -6.59 18.74 -13.72
C GLN A 273 -8.02 18.95 -14.22
N ASP A 274 -8.46 18.13 -15.17
CA ASP A 274 -9.85 18.14 -15.64
C ASP A 274 -10.73 17.29 -14.72
N LEU A 275 -11.30 17.92 -13.71
CA LEU A 275 -12.11 17.26 -12.70
C LEU A 275 -13.35 16.55 -13.26
N SER A 276 -13.79 16.87 -14.50
CA SER A 276 -14.92 16.20 -15.14
C SER A 276 -14.61 14.78 -15.59
N LYS A 277 -13.32 14.40 -15.69
CA LYS A 277 -12.88 13.04 -16.02
C LYS A 277 -12.80 12.12 -14.82
N ILE A 278 -12.88 12.68 -13.61
CA ILE A 278 -12.73 11.92 -12.38
C ILE A 278 -14.06 11.26 -12.04
N ASP A 279 -14.07 9.94 -12.11
CA ASP A 279 -15.18 9.08 -11.74
C ASP A 279 -14.64 7.76 -11.16
N ILE A 280 -15.51 6.83 -10.85
CA ILE A 280 -15.20 5.45 -10.48
C ILE A 280 -15.75 4.48 -11.53
N ASP A 281 -14.89 3.58 -11.98
CA ASP A 281 -15.28 2.45 -12.83
C ASP A 281 -15.94 1.37 -11.96
N LEU A 282 -17.25 1.17 -12.17
CA LEU A 282 -18.05 0.24 -11.38
C LEU A 282 -17.75 -1.23 -11.68
N ASP A 283 -17.28 -1.54 -12.87
CA ASP A 283 -16.90 -2.91 -13.25
C ASP A 283 -15.58 -3.30 -12.57
N LEU A 284 -14.59 -2.39 -12.53
CA LEU A 284 -13.36 -2.59 -11.79
C LEU A 284 -13.62 -2.64 -10.28
N PHE A 285 -14.47 -1.75 -9.76
CA PHE A 285 -14.89 -1.77 -8.36
C PHE A 285 -15.52 -3.12 -7.97
N ARG A 286 -16.50 -3.60 -8.77
CA ARG A 286 -17.17 -4.88 -8.53
C ARG A 286 -16.19 -6.05 -8.58
N SER A 287 -15.31 -6.06 -9.57
CA SER A 287 -14.35 -7.15 -9.77
C SER A 287 -13.33 -7.22 -8.64
N PHE A 288 -12.76 -6.07 -8.23
CA PHE A 288 -11.86 -6.02 -7.07
C PHE A 288 -12.58 -6.47 -5.79
N THR A 289 -13.79 -5.95 -5.54
CA THR A 289 -14.60 -6.29 -4.36
C THR A 289 -14.89 -7.78 -4.30
N GLN A 290 -15.19 -8.39 -5.45
CA GLN A 290 -15.42 -9.83 -5.53
C GLN A 290 -14.17 -10.62 -5.12
N GLY A 291 -13.02 -10.34 -5.74
CA GLY A 291 -11.77 -11.02 -5.40
C GLY A 291 -11.39 -10.82 -3.92
N PHE A 292 -11.56 -9.62 -3.38
CA PHE A 292 -11.25 -9.30 -1.98
C PHE A 292 -12.16 -10.06 -0.99
N LEU A 293 -13.47 -10.06 -1.23
CA LEU A 293 -14.43 -10.71 -0.32
C LEU A 293 -14.42 -12.24 -0.44
N GLU A 294 -14.12 -12.80 -1.59
CA GLU A 294 -13.95 -14.26 -1.72
C GLU A 294 -12.86 -14.79 -0.77
N GLU A 295 -11.79 -14.03 -0.55
CA GLU A 295 -10.69 -14.41 0.34
C GLU A 295 -10.94 -14.02 1.81
N THR A 296 -11.66 -12.90 2.06
CA THR A 296 -11.74 -12.32 3.42
C THR A 296 -13.05 -12.58 4.14
N TYR A 297 -14.11 -12.98 3.45
CA TYR A 297 -15.46 -13.06 4.01
C TYR A 297 -15.53 -13.86 5.32
N GLU A 298 -14.84 -14.99 5.42
CA GLU A 298 -14.83 -15.85 6.61
C GLU A 298 -14.08 -15.23 7.81
N SER A 299 -13.13 -14.35 7.56
CA SER A 299 -12.30 -13.72 8.59
C SER A 299 -12.83 -12.38 9.06
N LEU A 300 -13.68 -11.71 8.26
CA LEU A 300 -14.22 -10.40 8.58
C LEU A 300 -15.52 -10.49 9.36
N THR A 301 -15.68 -9.62 10.35
CA THR A 301 -16.95 -9.40 11.03
C THR A 301 -17.91 -8.62 10.11
N LYS A 302 -19.23 -8.73 10.38
CA LYS A 302 -20.22 -7.92 9.67
C LYS A 302 -19.97 -6.42 9.77
N GLN A 303 -19.40 -5.96 10.90
CA GLN A 303 -19.08 -4.54 11.09
C GLN A 303 -17.88 -4.12 10.25
N GLU A 304 -16.90 -4.99 10.06
CA GLU A 304 -15.78 -4.73 9.15
C GLU A 304 -16.27 -4.65 7.70
N ILE A 305 -17.11 -5.60 7.24
CA ILE A 305 -17.72 -5.55 5.90
C ILE A 305 -18.52 -4.24 5.71
N ALA A 306 -19.32 -3.85 6.70
CA ALA A 306 -20.07 -2.57 6.64
C ALA A 306 -19.14 -1.36 6.59
N SER A 307 -17.93 -1.44 7.12
CA SER A 307 -16.97 -0.34 7.13
C SER A 307 -16.19 -0.18 5.82
N LEU A 308 -16.23 -1.16 4.92
CA LEU A 308 -15.48 -1.11 3.65
C LEU A 308 -15.89 0.11 2.82
N SER A 309 -17.19 0.37 2.70
CA SER A 309 -17.71 1.56 1.97
C SER A 309 -17.25 2.88 2.58
N LEU A 310 -17.07 2.94 3.91
CA LEU A 310 -16.51 4.12 4.58
C LEU A 310 -15.04 4.33 4.21
N GLY A 311 -14.26 3.25 4.10
CA GLY A 311 -12.87 3.28 3.66
C GLY A 311 -12.71 3.87 2.26
N VAL A 312 -13.60 3.48 1.33
CA VAL A 312 -13.59 3.96 -0.06
C VAL A 312 -13.64 5.49 -0.15
N THR A 313 -14.43 6.14 0.69
CA THR A 313 -14.54 7.61 0.71
C THR A 313 -13.44 8.26 1.56
N LEU A 314 -13.02 7.58 2.64
CA LEU A 314 -12.04 8.12 3.59
C LEU A 314 -10.63 8.24 2.99
N LEU A 315 -10.17 7.24 2.23
CA LEU A 315 -8.78 7.25 1.76
C LEU A 315 -8.48 8.37 0.77
N PRO A 316 -9.31 8.63 -0.28
CA PRO A 316 -9.09 9.81 -1.11
C PRO A 316 -9.24 11.11 -0.31
N PHE A 317 -10.13 11.18 0.70
CA PHE A 317 -10.22 12.34 1.57
C PHE A 317 -8.90 12.58 2.33
N ILE A 318 -8.32 11.55 2.94
CA ILE A 318 -7.02 11.65 3.64
C ILE A 318 -5.92 12.10 2.66
N MET A 319 -5.87 11.54 1.47
CA MET A 319 -4.86 11.91 0.47
C MET A 319 -5.02 13.36 0.03
N GLY A 320 -6.24 13.79 -0.32
CA GLY A 320 -6.53 15.18 -0.66
C GLY A 320 -6.17 16.16 0.47
N LEU A 321 -6.50 15.79 1.71
CA LEU A 321 -6.17 16.58 2.90
C LEU A 321 -4.65 16.70 3.10
N ARG A 322 -3.89 15.63 2.88
CA ARG A 322 -2.42 15.63 2.99
C ARG A 322 -1.78 16.49 1.90
N PHE A 323 -2.24 16.40 0.66
CA PHE A 323 -1.76 17.25 -0.43
C PHE A 323 -2.08 18.73 -0.19
N LEU A 324 -3.30 19.04 0.28
CA LEU A 324 -3.69 20.40 0.62
C LEU A 324 -2.85 20.95 1.78
N THR A 325 -2.60 20.13 2.79
CA THR A 325 -1.76 20.51 3.94
C THR A 325 -0.35 20.85 3.48
N ASP A 326 0.26 20.00 2.65
CA ASP A 326 1.60 20.21 2.13
C ASP A 326 1.69 21.43 1.20
N TYR A 327 0.68 21.65 0.36
CA TYR A 327 0.57 22.86 -0.46
C TYR A 327 0.59 24.13 0.40
N ILE A 328 -0.22 24.18 1.46
CA ILE A 328 -0.28 25.33 2.36
C ILE A 328 1.02 25.47 3.16
N ASP A 329 1.68 24.37 3.50
CA ASP A 329 2.96 24.34 4.24
C ASP A 329 4.18 24.67 3.38
N GLY A 330 4.02 24.84 2.06
CA GLY A 330 5.08 25.23 1.13
C GLY A 330 5.73 24.09 0.36
N ASP A 331 5.01 22.97 0.15
CA ASP A 331 5.42 21.80 -0.65
C ASP A 331 6.69 21.11 -0.11
N ASN A 332 6.73 20.85 1.19
CA ASN A 332 7.89 20.33 1.89
C ASN A 332 7.98 18.80 1.91
N TYR A 333 6.85 18.11 1.76
CA TYR A 333 6.77 16.67 1.94
C TYR A 333 6.77 15.90 0.62
N TYR A 334 5.88 16.26 -0.32
CA TYR A 334 5.76 15.56 -1.58
C TYR A 334 6.63 16.17 -2.68
N LYS A 335 7.19 15.33 -3.55
CA LYS A 335 7.85 15.81 -4.77
C LYS A 335 6.80 16.45 -5.68
N ILE A 336 7.09 17.65 -6.17
CA ILE A 336 6.24 18.41 -7.08
C ILE A 336 6.92 18.62 -8.42
N HIS A 337 6.12 18.70 -9.50
CA HIS A 337 6.57 19.01 -10.86
C HIS A 337 6.21 20.45 -11.28
N SER A 338 5.26 21.06 -10.56
CA SER A 338 4.82 22.44 -10.75
C SER A 338 4.45 23.07 -9.40
N PRO A 339 4.41 24.39 -9.25
CA PRO A 339 4.02 25.04 -8.01
C PRO A 339 2.58 24.76 -7.55
N ALA A 340 1.70 24.29 -8.46
CA ALA A 340 0.32 23.94 -8.16
C ALA A 340 0.08 22.45 -7.98
N HIS A 341 1.09 21.59 -8.17
CA HIS A 341 0.93 20.14 -8.27
C HIS A 341 0.20 19.52 -7.07
N ASN A 342 0.57 19.89 -5.83
CA ASN A 342 -0.12 19.39 -4.65
C ASN A 342 -1.56 19.91 -4.54
N LEU A 343 -1.85 21.12 -5.02
CA LEU A 343 -3.22 21.64 -5.08
C LEU A 343 -4.06 20.91 -6.12
N GLU A 344 -3.49 20.61 -7.29
CA GLU A 344 -4.13 19.81 -8.35
C GLU A 344 -4.47 18.41 -7.83
N ARG A 345 -3.53 17.75 -7.16
CA ARG A 345 -3.78 16.47 -6.47
C ARG A 345 -4.88 16.57 -5.41
N ALA A 346 -4.86 17.60 -4.57
CA ALA A 346 -5.88 17.79 -3.55
C ALA A 346 -7.28 17.91 -4.17
N ARG A 347 -7.41 18.70 -5.25
CA ARG A 347 -8.67 18.88 -5.98
C ARG A 347 -9.15 17.60 -6.63
N ALA A 348 -8.25 16.85 -7.27
CA ALA A 348 -8.56 15.56 -7.88
C ALA A 348 -9.10 14.58 -6.85
N GLN A 349 -8.43 14.44 -5.69
CA GLN A 349 -8.89 13.55 -4.64
C GLN A 349 -10.19 14.02 -4.00
N PHE A 350 -10.40 15.29 -3.79
CA PHE A 350 -11.68 15.82 -3.29
C PHE A 350 -12.83 15.64 -4.29
N ARG A 351 -12.55 15.76 -5.59
CA ARG A 351 -13.55 15.43 -6.61
C ARG A 351 -13.92 13.95 -6.59
N LEU A 352 -12.93 13.07 -6.41
CA LEU A 352 -13.20 11.63 -6.24
C LEU A 352 -14.07 11.36 -5.00
N VAL A 353 -13.83 12.06 -3.88
CA VAL A 353 -14.70 11.98 -2.68
C VAL A 353 -16.14 12.34 -3.02
N GLU A 354 -16.40 13.43 -3.76
CA GLU A 354 -17.76 13.81 -4.18
C GLU A 354 -18.44 12.72 -5.00
N VAL A 355 -17.75 12.20 -6.00
CA VAL A 355 -18.27 11.09 -6.84
C VAL A 355 -18.62 9.87 -6.00
N LEU A 356 -17.76 9.51 -5.05
CA LEU A 356 -17.97 8.35 -4.17
C LEU A 356 -19.12 8.57 -3.17
N GLU A 357 -19.32 9.81 -2.70
CA GLU A 357 -20.48 10.19 -1.89
C GLU A 357 -21.77 10.09 -2.70
N GLU A 358 -21.77 10.59 -3.95
CA GLU A 358 -22.94 10.51 -4.86
C GLU A 358 -23.36 9.05 -5.14
N LYS A 359 -22.39 8.12 -5.20
CA LYS A 359 -22.63 6.70 -5.49
C LYS A 359 -22.61 5.80 -4.25
N SER A 360 -22.62 6.37 -3.04
CA SER A 360 -22.39 5.63 -1.79
C SER A 360 -23.36 4.46 -1.56
N GLU A 361 -24.65 4.63 -1.85
CA GLU A 361 -25.65 3.57 -1.72
C GLU A 361 -25.34 2.41 -2.69
N LEU A 362 -25.07 2.72 -3.95
CA LEU A 362 -24.75 1.71 -4.98
C LEU A 362 -23.50 0.91 -4.60
N LEU A 363 -22.44 1.59 -4.13
CA LEU A 363 -21.20 0.93 -3.71
C LEU A 363 -21.42 0.03 -2.49
N GLN A 364 -22.19 0.51 -1.52
CA GLN A 364 -22.55 -0.27 -0.34
C GLN A 364 -23.39 -1.51 -0.69
N ASP A 365 -24.40 -1.34 -1.54
CA ASP A 365 -25.26 -2.44 -1.99
C ASP A 365 -24.44 -3.48 -2.76
N THR A 366 -23.51 -3.06 -3.62
CA THR A 366 -22.61 -3.96 -4.34
C THR A 366 -21.75 -4.78 -3.38
N ILE A 367 -21.17 -4.16 -2.35
CA ILE A 367 -20.38 -4.87 -1.32
C ILE A 367 -21.23 -5.93 -0.63
N TRP A 368 -22.46 -5.59 -0.22
CA TRP A 368 -23.35 -6.53 0.48
C TRP A 368 -23.90 -7.64 -0.43
N GLU A 369 -24.18 -7.35 -1.70
CA GLU A 369 -24.56 -8.36 -2.69
C GLU A 369 -23.46 -9.43 -2.83
N ILE A 370 -22.20 -9.00 -3.00
CA ILE A 370 -21.04 -9.89 -3.12
C ILE A 370 -20.81 -10.65 -1.82
N ALA A 371 -20.83 -9.98 -0.66
CA ALA A 371 -20.69 -10.65 0.63
C ALA A 371 -21.75 -11.73 0.87
N THR A 372 -23.00 -11.47 0.44
CA THR A 372 -24.10 -12.44 0.52
C THR A 372 -23.87 -13.64 -0.40
N ALA A 373 -23.35 -13.42 -1.60
CA ALA A 373 -23.01 -14.50 -2.53
C ALA A 373 -21.87 -15.38 -1.97
N CYS A 374 -20.82 -14.79 -1.38
CA CYS A 374 -19.75 -15.54 -0.71
C CYS A 374 -20.30 -16.41 0.42
N HIS A 375 -21.23 -15.90 1.23
CA HIS A 375 -21.89 -16.69 2.28
C HIS A 375 -22.62 -17.91 1.74
N GLN A 376 -23.37 -17.77 0.66
CA GLN A 376 -24.12 -18.88 0.05
C GLN A 376 -23.21 -19.96 -0.51
N THR A 377 -22.11 -19.58 -1.15
CA THR A 377 -21.11 -20.51 -1.71
C THR A 377 -20.48 -21.37 -0.63
N ASN A 378 -20.11 -20.76 0.51
CA ASN A 378 -19.47 -21.45 1.62
C ASN A 378 -20.41 -22.47 2.32
N ILE A 379 -21.71 -22.13 2.45
CA ILE A 379 -22.72 -23.10 2.95
C ILE A 379 -22.87 -24.31 2.05
N GLN A 380 -22.74 -24.13 0.71
CA GLN A 380 -22.86 -25.25 -0.24
C GLN A 380 -21.63 -26.16 -0.22
N GLN A 381 -20.43 -25.63 0.02
CA GLN A 381 -19.18 -26.40 0.09
C GLN A 381 -19.03 -27.14 1.43
N SER A 382 -19.74 -26.71 2.46
CA SER A 382 -19.73 -27.32 3.81
C SER A 382 -20.75 -28.47 3.96
N LYS A 383 -21.55 -28.73 2.92
CA LYS A 383 -22.53 -29.85 2.87
C LYS A 383 -22.03 -31.00 2.01
#